data_2ed12050997b599a11f82c40c6f2e7fe
#
_entry.id   2ed12050997b599a11f82c40c6f2e7fe
#
_cell.length_a   1.000
_cell.length_b   1.000
_cell.length_c   1.000
_cell.angle_alpha   90.00
_cell.angle_beta   90.00
_cell.angle_gamma   90.00
#
_symmetry.space_group_name_H-M   'P 1'
#
loop_
_entity.id
_entity.type
_entity.pdbx_description
1 polymer ?
#
loop_
_entity_poly.entity_id
_entity_poly.type
_entity_poly.pdbx_seq_one_letter_code
_entity_poly.pdbx_strand_id
1 'polypeptide(L)' 'MSEVRSQSIGKQLLDFVKQKRKRLELNVYVKNKRAVQFYEREGFCIQREGKDAETGEKEYCMLWIKEMTFI' A
#
# COMPACT_ATOMS: atom_id res chain seq x y z
N MET A 1 -17.63 6.80 -11.99
CA MET A 1 -18.09 7.33 -10.80
C MET A 1 -17.67 6.58 -9.56
N SER A 2 -17.95 5.34 -9.52
CA SER A 2 -17.58 4.58 -8.35
C SER A 2 -16.09 4.51 -8.17
N GLU A 3 -15.31 4.59 -9.23
CA GLU A 3 -13.87 4.52 -9.08
C GLU A 3 -13.30 5.66 -8.27
N VAL A 4 -13.81 6.84 -8.53
CA VAL A 4 -13.34 8.00 -7.80
C VAL A 4 -13.71 7.87 -6.33
N ARG A 5 -14.91 7.41 -6.08
CA ARG A 5 -15.33 7.21 -4.72
C ARG A 5 -14.51 6.14 -4.03
N SER A 6 -14.22 5.08 -4.76
CA SER A 6 -13.43 4.00 -4.20
C SER A 6 -12.08 4.50 -3.73
N GLN A 7 -11.46 5.35 -4.52
CA GLN A 7 -10.16 5.88 -4.13
C GLN A 7 -10.26 6.75 -2.89
N SER A 8 -11.28 7.57 -2.82
CA SER A 8 -11.47 8.40 -1.66
C SER A 8 -11.69 7.57 -0.42
N ILE A 9 -12.53 6.57 -0.54
CA ILE A 9 -12.82 5.70 0.59
C ILE A 9 -11.57 4.97 1.00
N GLY A 10 -10.79 4.52 0.04
CA GLY A 10 -9.56 3.82 0.33
C GLY A 10 -8.60 4.68 1.12
N LYS A 11 -8.47 5.94 0.72
CA LYS A 11 -7.57 6.83 1.44
C LYS A 11 -8.07 7.10 2.85
N GLN A 12 -9.36 7.28 3.01
CA GLN A 12 -9.93 7.53 4.32
C GLN A 12 -9.72 6.34 5.25
N LEU A 13 -9.94 5.14 4.73
CA LEU A 13 -9.72 3.95 5.51
C LEU A 13 -8.26 3.81 5.89
N LEU A 14 -7.39 4.10 4.96
CA LEU A 14 -5.97 3.99 5.21
C LEU A 14 -5.53 4.99 6.28
N ASP A 15 -6.03 6.21 6.20
CA ASP A 15 -5.70 7.21 7.20
C ASP A 15 -6.17 6.78 8.57
N PHE A 16 -7.38 6.20 8.63
CA PHE A 16 -7.92 5.72 9.89
C PHE A 16 -7.03 4.63 10.48
N VAL A 17 -6.64 3.67 9.65
CA VAL A 17 -5.80 2.57 10.11
C VAL A 17 -4.44 3.08 10.55
N LYS A 18 -3.90 4.07 9.85
CA LYS A 18 -2.62 4.65 10.23
C LYS A 18 -2.66 5.27 11.60
N GLN A 19 -3.81 5.81 11.99
CA GLN A 19 -3.94 6.37 13.32
C GLN A 19 -3.92 5.32 14.40
N LYS A 20 -4.37 4.12 14.06
CA LYS A 20 -4.49 3.04 15.04
C LYS A 20 -3.25 2.16 15.10
N ARG A 21 -2.42 2.19 14.09
CA ARG A 21 -1.29 1.28 14.01
C ARG A 21 0.00 2.05 13.83
N LYS A 22 1.08 1.47 14.31
CA LYS A 22 2.39 2.06 14.11
C LYS A 22 3.07 1.52 12.88
N ARG A 23 2.59 0.43 12.35
CA ARG A 23 3.22 -0.24 11.24
C ARG A 23 2.16 -0.93 10.41
N LEU A 24 2.27 -0.79 9.10
CA LEU A 24 1.36 -1.44 8.17
C LEU A 24 2.17 -2.14 7.09
N GLU A 25 1.74 -3.33 6.75
CA GLU A 25 2.40 -4.12 5.73
C GLU A 25 1.35 -4.64 4.77
N LEU A 26 1.67 -4.63 3.48
CA LEU A 26 0.70 -5.13 2.50
C LEU A 26 1.45 -5.61 1.26
N ASN A 27 0.76 -6.40 0.45
CA ASN A 27 1.29 -6.87 -0.81
C ASN A 27 0.48 -6.30 -1.96
N VAL A 28 1.17 -5.90 -3.01
CA VAL A 28 0.55 -5.32 -4.19
C VAL A 28 1.16 -5.97 -5.42
N TYR A 29 0.34 -6.37 -6.37
CA TYR A 29 0.87 -6.91 -7.60
C TYR A 29 1.67 -5.86 -8.35
N VAL A 30 2.83 -6.26 -8.85
CA VAL A 30 3.70 -5.35 -9.59
C VAL A 30 2.99 -4.76 -10.79
N LYS A 31 2.14 -5.55 -11.42
CA LYS A 31 1.38 -5.10 -12.57
C LYS A 31 0.42 -3.96 -12.24
N ASN A 32 -0.03 -3.89 -11.03
CA ASN A 32 -0.99 -2.89 -10.62
C ASN A 32 -0.26 -1.60 -10.28
N LYS A 33 0.18 -0.91 -11.32
CA LYS A 33 1.01 0.27 -11.13
C LYS A 33 0.28 1.38 -10.40
N ARG A 34 -1.01 1.47 -10.59
CA ARG A 34 -1.79 2.48 -9.90
C ARG A 34 -1.77 2.27 -8.40
N ALA A 35 -1.94 1.04 -7.98
CA ALA A 35 -1.94 0.74 -6.57
C ALA A 35 -0.56 0.99 -5.98
N VAL A 36 0.48 0.57 -6.69
CA VAL A 36 1.84 0.80 -6.22
C VAL A 36 2.08 2.29 -6.02
N GLN A 37 1.71 3.09 -6.99
CA GLN A 37 1.90 4.54 -6.90
C GLN A 37 1.08 5.13 -5.77
N PHE A 38 -0.14 4.63 -5.60
CA PHE A 38 -0.99 5.11 -4.52
C PHE A 38 -0.33 4.89 -3.17
N TYR A 39 0.15 3.67 -2.93
CA TYR A 39 0.75 3.38 -1.65
C TYR A 39 2.07 4.10 -1.44
N GLU A 40 2.85 4.26 -2.51
CA GLU A 40 4.08 5.04 -2.38
C GLU A 40 3.77 6.48 -2.00
N ARG A 41 2.72 7.02 -2.58
CA ARG A 41 2.32 8.37 -2.25
C ARG A 41 1.84 8.47 -0.81
N GLU A 42 1.29 7.38 -0.29
CA GLU A 42 0.82 7.35 1.09
C GLU A 42 1.92 7.06 2.08
N GLY A 43 3.15 6.94 1.63
CA GLY A 43 4.27 6.77 2.53
C GLY A 43 4.77 5.35 2.67
N PHE A 44 4.25 4.43 1.88
CA PHE A 44 4.74 3.06 1.91
C PHE A 44 6.00 2.94 1.08
N CYS A 45 6.89 2.06 1.51
CA CYS A 45 8.12 1.76 0.78
C CYS A 45 8.12 0.31 0.38
N ILE A 46 8.65 0.04 -0.79
CA ILE A 46 8.80 -1.33 -1.25
C ILE A 46 9.92 -1.98 -0.46
N GLN A 47 9.60 -3.05 0.24
CA GLN A 47 10.60 -3.77 1.03
C GLN A 47 11.23 -4.88 0.25
N ARG A 48 10.43 -5.63 -0.47
CA ARG A 48 10.96 -6.74 -1.25
C ARG A 48 9.95 -7.13 -2.31
N GLU A 49 10.41 -7.91 -3.26
CA GLU A 49 9.60 -8.43 -4.33
C GLU A 49 9.44 -9.92 -4.14
N GLY A 50 8.25 -10.42 -4.33
CA GLY A 50 7.99 -11.84 -4.21
C GLY A 50 7.10 -12.30 -5.35
N LYS A 51 6.55 -13.47 -5.19
CA LYS A 51 5.69 -14.07 -6.20
C LYS A 51 4.52 -14.73 -5.51
N ASP A 52 3.33 -14.48 -6.04
CA ASP A 52 2.13 -15.11 -5.52
C ASP A 52 2.16 -16.58 -5.89
N ALA A 53 2.03 -17.46 -4.89
CA ALA A 53 2.13 -18.88 -5.13
C ALA A 53 1.00 -19.39 -6.00
N GLU A 54 -0.15 -18.78 -5.95
CA GLU A 54 -1.30 -19.27 -6.71
C GLU A 54 -1.32 -18.78 -8.13
N THR A 55 -1.00 -17.51 -8.35
CA THR A 55 -1.11 -16.95 -9.67
C THR A 55 0.21 -16.88 -10.41
N GLY A 56 1.31 -16.94 -9.69
CA GLY A 56 2.63 -16.78 -10.29
C GLY A 56 2.96 -15.33 -10.60
N GLU A 57 2.10 -14.40 -10.24
CA GLU A 57 2.33 -13.00 -10.51
C GLU A 57 3.29 -12.41 -9.49
N LYS A 58 4.12 -11.50 -9.95
CA LYS A 58 5.04 -10.82 -9.04
C LYS A 58 4.29 -9.81 -8.20
N GLU A 59 4.74 -9.65 -6.97
CA GLU A 59 4.12 -8.68 -6.08
C GLU A 59 5.20 -8.02 -5.24
N TYR A 60 4.91 -6.79 -4.80
CA TYR A 60 5.77 -6.08 -3.88
C TYR A 60 5.21 -6.19 -2.48
N CYS A 61 6.09 -6.39 -1.52
CA CYS A 61 5.73 -6.25 -0.13
C CYS A 61 6.06 -4.83 0.27
N MET A 62 5.05 -4.07 0.67
CA MET A 62 5.23 -2.67 0.98
C MET A 62 5.02 -2.43 2.46
N LEU A 63 5.77 -1.51 3.00
CA LEU A 63 5.79 -1.25 4.43
C LEU A 63 5.65 0.23 4.70
N TRP A 64 4.84 0.56 5.70
CA TRP A 64 4.70 1.91 6.21
C TRP A 64 4.95 1.88 7.70
N ILE A 65 5.80 2.79 8.19
CA ILE A 65 6.08 2.89 9.62
C ILE A 65 5.86 4.33 10.04
N LYS A 66 5.07 4.47 11.07
CA LYS A 66 4.58 5.77 11.48
C LYS A 66 5.68 6.75 11.82
N GLU A 67 6.73 6.26 12.42
CA GLU A 67 7.75 7.15 12.90
C GLU A 67 8.93 7.30 12.02
N MET A 68 8.86 6.78 10.83
CA MET A 68 9.94 6.91 9.90
C MET A 68 10.01 8.24 9.26
N THR A 69 9.04 9.03 9.47
CA THR A 69 9.03 10.20 8.72
C THR A 69 9.64 11.31 9.45
N PHE A 70 10.33 11.39 10.24
CA PHE A 70 10.76 12.51 10.79
C PHE A 70 12.04 12.70 10.67
N ILE A 71 12.49 13.36 10.73
CA ILE A 71 13.63 13.64 10.55
C ILE A 71 14.03 14.42 10.16
#